data_108a2d4f0f49e8f4f8eb937f48d3671b
#
_entry.id   108a2d4f0f49e8f4f8eb937f48d3671b
#
_cell.length_a   1.000
_cell.length_b   1.000
_cell.length_c   1.000
_cell.angle_alpha   90.00
_cell.angle_beta   90.00
_cell.angle_gamma   90.00
#
_symmetry.space_group_name_H-M   'P 1'
#
loop_
_entity.id
_entity.type
_entity.pdbx_description
1 polymer ?
#
loop_
_entity_poly.entity_id
_entity_poly.type
_entity_poly.pdbx_seq_one_letter_code
_entity_poly.pdbx_strand_id
1 'polypeptide(L)'
;MSGLSCAVRLLEAGHEVEVISDRFSPDTVSDIAAAIWYPFLTAPADRADGWGVATYTELERLSEHEPQSGVRMRDGREYLRQAVDPPEWSEDIAAFRILDDSEIPEGYVFGWQFRAPVIEMQLYMPWLRSRVE
;
A
#
# COMPACT_ATOMS: atom_id res chain seq x y z
N MET A 1 -12.30 -3.24 -2.69
CA MET A 1 -11.20 -2.32 -3.07
C MET A 1 -10.75 -2.50 -4.53
N SER A 2 -10.21 -3.64 -4.94
CA SER A 2 -9.62 -3.82 -6.28
C SER A 2 -10.53 -3.44 -7.44
N GLY A 3 -11.79 -3.87 -7.45
CA GLY A 3 -12.75 -3.52 -8.50
C GLY A 3 -13.00 -2.01 -8.64
N LEU A 4 -13.12 -1.30 -7.51
CA LEU A 4 -13.28 0.16 -7.53
C LEU A 4 -12.01 0.87 -8.01
N SER A 5 -10.82 0.37 -7.63
CA SER A 5 -9.56 0.92 -8.14
C SER A 5 -9.43 0.75 -9.65
N CYS A 6 -9.80 -0.42 -10.19
CA CYS A 6 -9.86 -0.64 -11.64
C CYS A 6 -10.85 0.29 -12.31
N ALA A 7 -12.05 0.46 -11.72
CA ALA A 7 -13.08 1.33 -12.25
C ALA A 7 -12.61 2.78 -12.34
N VAL A 8 -11.98 3.30 -11.30
CA VAL A 8 -11.40 4.66 -11.30
C VAL A 8 -10.39 4.82 -12.44
N ARG A 9 -9.46 3.87 -12.62
CA ARG A 9 -8.45 3.95 -13.68
C ARG A 9 -9.05 3.87 -15.09
N LEU A 10 -10.08 3.06 -15.27
CA LEU A 10 -10.77 2.97 -16.56
C LEU A 10 -11.55 4.27 -16.87
N LEU A 11 -12.23 4.84 -15.88
CA LEU A 11 -12.91 6.14 -16.04
C LEU A 11 -11.92 7.26 -16.37
N GLU A 12 -10.76 7.32 -15.68
CA GLU A 12 -9.70 8.29 -15.97
C GLU A 12 -9.13 8.11 -17.39
N ALA A 13 -9.17 6.89 -17.93
CA ALA A 13 -8.80 6.60 -19.32
C ALA A 13 -9.93 6.87 -20.34
N GLY A 14 -11.08 7.38 -19.89
CA GLY A 14 -12.20 7.76 -20.76
C GLY A 14 -13.15 6.62 -21.13
N HIS A 15 -13.09 5.49 -20.41
CA HIS A 15 -14.03 4.39 -20.62
C HIS A 15 -15.31 4.57 -19.81
N GLU A 16 -16.41 4.04 -20.33
CA GLU A 16 -17.64 3.82 -19.56
C GLU A 16 -17.47 2.56 -18.71
N VAL A 17 -17.86 2.63 -17.42
CA VAL A 17 -17.63 1.53 -16.47
C VAL A 17 -18.89 1.23 -15.69
N GLU A 18 -19.22 -0.06 -15.58
CA GLU A 18 -20.23 -0.57 -14.66
C GLU A 18 -19.54 -1.44 -13.60
N VAL A 19 -19.83 -1.19 -12.32
CA VAL A 19 -19.31 -1.97 -11.20
C VAL A 19 -20.41 -2.88 -10.67
N ILE A 20 -20.18 -4.19 -10.77
CA ILE A 20 -21.12 -5.21 -10.29
C ILE A 20 -20.49 -5.90 -9.06
N SER A 21 -21.21 -5.95 -7.96
CA SER A 21 -20.79 -6.61 -6.72
C SER A 21 -22.00 -7.10 -5.94
N ASP A 22 -21.85 -8.17 -5.18
CA ASP A 22 -22.87 -8.65 -4.25
C ASP A 22 -23.04 -7.73 -3.05
N ARG A 23 -21.99 -7.00 -2.70
CA ARG A 23 -21.96 -6.00 -1.60
C ARG A 23 -21.10 -4.81 -1.95
N PHE A 24 -21.47 -3.67 -1.38
CA PHE A 24 -20.71 -2.43 -1.45
C PHE A 24 -20.30 -1.99 -0.04
N SER A 25 -19.30 -1.09 0.04
CA SER A 25 -18.95 -0.43 1.29
C SER A 25 -20.21 0.18 1.95
N PRO A 26 -20.41 0.03 3.27
CA PRO A 26 -19.41 -0.41 4.28
C PRO A 26 -19.43 -1.91 4.60
N ASP A 27 -20.10 -2.76 3.84
CA ASP A 27 -20.37 -4.15 4.18
C ASP A 27 -19.41 -5.14 3.48
N THR A 28 -18.19 -4.70 3.16
CA THR A 28 -17.19 -5.56 2.50
C THR A 28 -16.02 -5.89 3.42
N VAL A 29 -15.31 -6.99 3.11
CA VAL A 29 -14.08 -7.35 3.83
C VAL A 29 -13.02 -6.25 3.72
N SER A 30 -13.03 -5.48 2.63
CA SER A 30 -12.10 -4.36 2.46
C SER A 30 -12.31 -3.25 3.48
N ASP A 31 -13.52 -3.05 4.00
CA ASP A 31 -13.82 -1.98 4.97
C ASP A 31 -13.21 -2.24 6.35
N ILE A 32 -12.95 -3.51 6.69
CA ILE A 32 -12.38 -3.93 7.96
C ILE A 32 -10.93 -4.39 7.86
N ALA A 33 -10.35 -4.35 6.67
CA ALA A 33 -8.96 -4.77 6.45
C ALA A 33 -8.00 -3.74 7.05
N ALA A 34 -6.90 -4.21 7.65
CA ALA A 34 -5.72 -3.39 7.85
C ALA A 34 -5.03 -3.23 6.49
N ALA A 35 -4.60 -2.01 6.17
CA ALA A 35 -3.96 -1.75 4.89
C ALA A 35 -2.67 -0.95 5.08
N ILE A 36 -1.57 -1.63 4.87
CA ILE A 36 -0.24 -1.06 4.69
C ILE A 36 0.30 -1.55 3.35
N TRP A 37 0.97 -0.69 2.62
CA TRP A 37 1.72 -1.11 1.46
C TRP A 37 2.97 -1.87 1.93
N TYR A 38 3.02 -3.14 1.61
CA TYR A 38 4.15 -4.01 1.89
C TYR A 38 4.07 -5.23 0.96
N PRO A 39 4.87 -5.28 -0.12
CA PRO A 39 4.93 -6.45 -0.99
C PRO A 39 5.50 -7.64 -0.23
N PHE A 40 4.70 -8.70 -0.08
CA PHE A 40 5.08 -9.89 0.66
C PHE A 40 4.69 -11.14 -0.12
N LEU A 41 5.67 -11.99 -0.44
CA LEU A 41 5.49 -13.27 -1.15
C LEU A 41 4.61 -13.15 -2.40
N THR A 42 4.82 -12.10 -3.19
CA THR A 42 4.07 -11.86 -4.42
C THR A 42 4.66 -12.63 -5.59
N ALA A 43 3.81 -13.09 -6.52
CA ALA A 43 4.22 -13.80 -7.71
C ALA A 43 3.35 -13.41 -8.92
N PRO A 44 3.91 -13.36 -10.13
CA PRO A 44 5.34 -13.50 -10.47
C PRO A 44 6.14 -12.26 -10.01
N ALA A 45 7.32 -12.46 -9.44
CA ALA A 45 8.10 -11.39 -8.80
C ALA A 45 8.44 -10.26 -9.78
N ASP A 46 8.87 -10.60 -10.99
CA ASP A 46 9.24 -9.68 -12.05
C ASP A 46 8.15 -8.66 -12.44
N ARG A 47 6.89 -8.98 -12.20
CA ARG A 47 5.74 -8.09 -12.44
C ARG A 47 5.23 -7.45 -11.17
N ALA A 48 5.21 -8.21 -10.08
CA ALA A 48 4.65 -7.79 -8.82
C ALA A 48 5.39 -6.59 -8.23
N ASP A 49 6.71 -6.56 -8.38
CA ASP A 49 7.53 -5.44 -7.93
C ASP A 49 7.17 -4.15 -8.69
N GLY A 50 7.09 -4.18 -10.00
CA GLY A 50 6.66 -3.03 -10.80
C GLY A 50 5.24 -2.55 -10.47
N TRP A 51 4.31 -3.47 -10.20
CA TRP A 51 2.95 -3.10 -9.75
C TRP A 51 2.96 -2.55 -8.32
N GLY A 52 3.83 -3.09 -7.47
CA GLY A 52 4.04 -2.60 -6.11
C GLY A 52 4.53 -1.15 -6.10
N VAL A 53 5.57 -0.86 -6.87
CA VAL A 53 6.13 0.50 -7.01
C VAL A 53 5.10 1.47 -7.60
N ALA A 54 4.39 1.09 -8.67
CA ALA A 54 3.33 1.92 -9.24
C ALA A 54 2.21 2.22 -8.21
N THR A 55 1.87 1.23 -7.40
CA THR A 55 0.88 1.40 -6.32
C THR A 55 1.41 2.32 -5.22
N TYR A 56 2.67 2.17 -4.81
CA TYR A 56 3.33 3.04 -3.85
C TYR A 56 3.29 4.50 -4.30
N THR A 57 3.75 4.77 -5.52
CA THR A 57 3.78 6.11 -6.11
C THR A 57 2.40 6.77 -6.13
N GLU A 58 1.37 6.01 -6.50
CA GLU A 58 0.01 6.55 -6.49
C GLU A 58 -0.52 6.82 -5.08
N LEU A 59 -0.27 5.92 -4.13
CA LEU A 59 -0.68 6.12 -2.74
C LEU A 59 0.07 7.29 -2.08
N GLU A 60 1.36 7.48 -2.40
CA GLU A 60 2.13 8.64 -1.97
C GLU A 60 1.50 9.93 -2.51
N ARG A 61 1.21 10.00 -3.82
CA ARG A 61 0.51 11.12 -4.44
C ARG A 61 -0.84 11.41 -3.76
N LEU A 62 -1.62 10.37 -3.46
CA LEU A 62 -2.90 10.52 -2.76
C LEU A 62 -2.72 11.08 -1.35
N SER A 63 -1.67 10.66 -0.65
CA SER A 63 -1.40 11.16 0.71
C SER A 63 -1.10 12.66 0.74
N GLU A 64 -0.54 13.19 -0.34
CA GLU A 64 -0.17 14.60 -0.47
C GLU A 64 -1.32 15.48 -0.99
N HIS A 65 -2.06 14.99 -1.99
CA HIS A 65 -3.01 15.80 -2.73
C HIS A 65 -4.47 15.52 -2.40
N GLU A 66 -4.77 14.35 -1.80
CA GLU A 66 -6.13 13.89 -1.52
C GLU A 66 -6.26 13.46 -0.03
N PRO A 67 -6.11 14.39 0.93
CA PRO A 67 -6.10 14.02 2.36
C PRO A 67 -7.39 13.35 2.84
N GLN A 68 -8.51 13.57 2.13
CA GLN A 68 -9.80 12.92 2.39
C GLN A 68 -9.81 11.43 2.03
N SER A 69 -8.83 10.96 1.23
CA SER A 69 -8.71 9.54 0.89
C SER A 69 -8.39 8.64 2.08
N GLY A 70 -7.89 9.19 3.18
CA GLY A 70 -7.44 8.41 4.32
C GLY A 70 -6.07 7.73 4.11
N VAL A 71 -5.37 8.02 3.03
CA VAL A 71 -3.99 7.56 2.81
C VAL A 71 -3.02 8.45 3.56
N ARG A 72 -2.07 7.84 4.27
CA ARG A 72 -1.04 8.53 5.05
C ARG A 72 0.31 7.83 4.89
N MET A 73 1.36 8.59 4.63
CA MET A 73 2.72 8.06 4.71
C MET A 73 3.15 7.92 6.17
N ARG A 74 3.66 6.75 6.55
CA ARG A 74 4.12 6.42 7.90
C ARG A 74 5.50 5.77 7.87
N ASP A 75 6.33 6.15 8.84
CA ASP A 75 7.60 5.47 9.07
C ASP A 75 7.33 4.18 9.83
N GLY A 76 7.86 3.08 9.31
CA GLY A 76 7.77 1.75 9.90
C GLY A 76 9.15 1.15 10.12
N ARG A 77 9.25 0.22 11.07
CA ARG A 77 10.44 -0.60 11.28
C ARG A 77 10.05 -2.06 11.28
N GLU A 78 10.85 -2.86 10.65
CA GLU A 78 10.76 -4.31 10.71
C GLU A 78 12.00 -4.86 11.38
N TYR A 79 11.79 -5.79 12.31
CA TYR A 79 12.86 -6.45 13.05
C TYR A 79 12.85 -7.94 12.75
N LEU A 80 14.02 -8.50 12.45
CA LEU A 80 14.20 -9.85 11.96
C LEU A 80 15.10 -10.65 12.92
N ARG A 81 14.79 -11.95 13.05
CA ARG A 81 15.56 -12.87 13.88
C ARG A 81 16.75 -13.48 13.15
N GLN A 82 16.91 -13.19 11.88
CA GLN A 82 18.05 -13.56 11.06
C GLN A 82 18.37 -12.43 10.07
N ALA A 83 19.63 -12.30 9.73
CA ALA A 83 20.03 -11.37 8.67
C ALA A 83 19.59 -11.93 7.31
N VAL A 84 19.00 -11.07 6.50
CA VAL A 84 18.57 -11.35 5.12
C VAL A 84 18.95 -10.19 4.22
N ASP A 85 19.00 -10.44 2.93
CA ASP A 85 19.16 -9.37 1.96
C ASP A 85 17.89 -8.50 1.94
N PRO A 86 18.03 -7.17 1.76
CA PRO A 86 16.89 -6.29 1.58
C PRO A 86 16.02 -6.74 0.40
N PRO A 87 14.69 -6.58 0.48
CA PRO A 87 13.81 -6.91 -0.64
C PRO A 87 14.07 -5.99 -1.84
N GLU A 88 13.85 -6.49 -3.05
CA GLU A 88 14.10 -5.75 -4.31
C GLU A 88 13.39 -4.39 -4.34
N TRP A 89 12.15 -4.32 -3.87
CA TRP A 89 11.40 -3.07 -3.79
C TRP A 89 12.04 -1.98 -2.90
N SER A 90 13.01 -2.33 -2.05
CA SER A 90 13.70 -1.38 -1.17
C SER A 90 14.51 -0.34 -1.94
N GLU A 91 14.93 -0.65 -3.16
CA GLU A 91 15.67 0.27 -4.03
C GLU A 91 14.77 1.38 -4.61
N ASP A 92 13.46 1.14 -4.67
CA ASP A 92 12.47 2.04 -5.28
C ASP A 92 11.85 3.03 -4.30
N ILE A 93 12.13 2.89 -3.00
CA ILE A 93 11.58 3.79 -1.97
C ILE A 93 12.67 4.60 -1.27
N ALA A 94 12.55 5.93 -1.33
CA ALA A 94 13.60 6.87 -0.92
C ALA A 94 13.97 6.83 0.58
N ALA A 95 13.11 6.28 1.44
CA ALA A 95 13.30 6.28 2.89
C ALA A 95 13.65 4.90 3.47
N PHE A 96 14.11 3.96 2.63
CA PHE A 96 14.59 2.67 3.11
C PHE A 96 16.03 2.79 3.63
N ARG A 97 16.28 2.21 4.81
CA ARG A 97 17.62 2.03 5.36
C ARG A 97 17.69 0.80 6.27
N ILE A 98 18.84 0.18 6.33
CA ILE A 98 19.15 -0.83 7.34
C ILE A 98 19.35 -0.12 8.68
N LEU A 99 18.89 -0.74 9.76
CA LEU A 99 19.05 -0.23 11.12
C LEU A 99 20.45 -0.53 11.65
N ASP A 100 20.98 0.38 12.45
CA ASP A 100 22.23 0.14 13.19
C ASP A 100 21.99 -0.83 14.36
N ASP A 101 23.04 -1.52 14.79
CA ASP A 101 22.97 -2.50 15.89
C ASP A 101 22.33 -1.92 17.16
N SER A 102 22.57 -0.65 17.45
CA SER A 102 21.99 0.05 18.60
C SER A 102 20.49 0.31 18.50
N GLU A 103 19.91 0.18 17.31
CA GLU A 103 18.48 0.33 17.04
C GLU A 103 17.72 -1.02 17.04
N ILE A 104 18.46 -2.14 17.13
CA ILE A 104 17.88 -3.48 17.11
C ILE A 104 17.49 -3.90 18.54
N PRO A 105 16.21 -4.18 18.82
CA PRO A 105 15.78 -4.64 20.13
C PRO A 105 16.33 -6.02 20.48
N GLU A 106 16.38 -6.32 21.79
CA GLU A 106 16.74 -7.65 22.27
C GLU A 106 15.85 -8.74 21.66
N GLY A 107 16.46 -9.83 21.21
CA GLY A 107 15.78 -10.96 20.55
C GLY A 107 15.69 -10.86 19.04
N TYR A 108 16.19 -9.78 18.47
CA TYR A 108 16.35 -9.58 17.02
C TYR A 108 17.82 -9.37 16.68
N VAL A 109 18.18 -9.61 15.43
CA VAL A 109 19.59 -9.49 14.98
C VAL A 109 19.73 -8.60 13.74
N PHE A 110 18.63 -8.21 13.13
CA PHE A 110 18.61 -7.41 11.91
C PHE A 110 17.31 -6.60 11.82
N GLY A 111 17.30 -5.57 10.99
CA GLY A 111 16.09 -4.82 10.70
C GLY A 111 16.32 -3.67 9.74
N TRP A 112 15.22 -3.12 9.27
CA TRP A 112 15.23 -1.93 8.43
C TRP A 112 14.11 -0.95 8.82
N GLN A 113 14.31 0.26 8.43
CA GLN A 113 13.31 1.32 8.48
C GLN A 113 12.90 1.68 7.06
N PHE A 114 11.63 1.93 6.87
CA PHE A 114 11.09 2.39 5.59
C PHE A 114 9.88 3.28 5.84
N ARG A 115 9.52 4.07 4.85
CA ARG A 115 8.32 4.89 4.87
C ARG A 115 7.34 4.32 3.88
N ALA A 116 6.12 3.99 4.33
CA ALA A 116 5.11 3.34 3.50
C ALA A 116 3.73 3.97 3.66
N PRO A 117 2.89 3.88 2.62
CA PRO A 117 1.49 4.24 2.72
C PRO A 117 0.75 3.30 3.67
N VAL A 118 0.04 3.89 4.61
CA VAL A 118 -0.99 3.24 5.43
C VAL A 118 -2.33 3.83 5.06
N ILE A 119 -3.34 2.99 4.93
CA ILE A 119 -4.66 3.38 4.42
C ILE A 119 -5.71 3.16 5.51
N GLU A 120 -6.40 4.21 5.88
CA GLU A 120 -7.59 4.13 6.73
C GLU A 120 -8.78 3.67 5.87
N MET A 121 -9.05 2.37 5.84
CA MET A 121 -10.02 1.77 4.93
C MET A 121 -11.43 2.31 5.09
N GLN A 122 -11.80 2.73 6.29
CA GLN A 122 -13.10 3.36 6.58
C GLN A 122 -13.27 4.74 5.91
N LEU A 123 -12.16 5.41 5.57
CA LEU A 123 -12.15 6.64 4.79
C LEU A 123 -11.93 6.35 3.30
N TYR A 124 -11.01 5.41 3.01
CA TYR A 124 -10.61 5.11 1.64
C TYR A 124 -11.73 4.49 0.80
N MET A 125 -12.47 3.55 1.36
CA MET A 125 -13.53 2.86 0.61
C MET A 125 -14.67 3.79 0.18
N PRO A 126 -15.24 4.66 1.05
CA PRO A 126 -16.20 5.67 0.62
C PRO A 126 -15.63 6.68 -0.36
N TRP A 127 -14.39 7.14 -0.14
CA TRP A 127 -13.71 8.05 -1.07
C TRP A 127 -13.53 7.39 -2.45
N LEU A 128 -13.04 6.15 -2.50
CA LEU A 128 -12.84 5.42 -3.75
C LEU A 128 -14.16 5.19 -4.49
N ARG A 129 -15.24 4.93 -3.75
CA ARG A 129 -16.59 4.79 -4.31
C ARG A 129 -17.08 6.10 -4.93
N SER A 130 -16.90 7.24 -4.26
CA SER A 130 -17.30 8.55 -4.77
C SER A 130 -16.59 8.96 -6.08
N ARG A 131 -15.49 8.29 -6.43
CA ARG A 131 -14.75 8.51 -7.68
C ARG A 131 -15.37 7.78 -8.88
N VAL A 132 -16.30 6.85 -8.65
CA VAL A 132 -16.99 6.08 -9.70
C VAL A 132 -18.49 6.40 -9.82
N GLU A 133 -19.02 7.20 -8.90
CA GLU A 133 -20.39 7.76 -8.95
C GLU A 133 -20.42 9.06 -9.76
#